data_cefc2ac69d001cf9af2173625108bc6d
#
_entry.id   cefc2ac69d001cf9af2173625108bc6d
#
_cell.length_a   1.000
_cell.length_b   1.000
_cell.length_c   1.000
_cell.angle_alpha   90.00
_cell.angle_beta   90.00
_cell.angle_gamma   90.00
#
_symmetry.space_group_name_H-M   'P 1'
#
loop_
_entity.id
_entity.type
_entity.pdbx_description
1 polymer ?
#
loop_
_entity_poly.entity_id
_entity_poly.type
_entity_poly.pdbx_seq_one_letter_code
_entity_poly.pdbx_strand_id
1 'polypeptide(L)'
;MIELRCPWCRTVNRIPETRTGSPARCGRCSQPLATTLAPVSVTDATFDAIVTRASAPVLLDCWADWCGPCHALAPTIDDIARAHAGRLVVAKLDVDANPETASRFGVRSIPTLLLFKDGQLVDRLVGAQPRGAIEARLHPLITGVTAP
;
A
#
# COMPACT_ATOMS: atom_id res chain seq x y z
N MET A 1 3.03 -7.51 -24.05
CA MET A 1 3.44 -7.89 -22.71
C MET A 1 3.73 -6.66 -21.85
N ILE A 2 3.25 -6.65 -20.63
CA ILE A 2 3.50 -5.57 -19.69
C ILE A 2 4.63 -6.01 -18.77
N GLU A 3 5.59 -5.13 -18.54
CA GLU A 3 6.66 -5.38 -17.58
C GLU A 3 6.33 -4.72 -16.25
N LEU A 4 6.29 -5.51 -15.17
CA LEU A 4 6.04 -5.04 -13.82
C LEU A 4 7.23 -5.39 -12.93
N ARG A 5 7.83 -4.37 -12.35
CA ARG A 5 8.88 -4.58 -11.35
C ARG A 5 8.23 -4.91 -10.02
N CYS A 6 8.63 -6.03 -9.45
CA CYS A 6 8.12 -6.46 -8.15
C CYS A 6 8.54 -5.46 -7.07
N PRO A 7 7.60 -4.91 -6.29
CA PRO A 7 7.95 -3.95 -5.23
C PRO A 7 8.65 -4.58 -4.03
N TRP A 8 8.71 -5.91 -3.94
CA TRP A 8 9.36 -6.60 -2.84
C TRP A 8 10.75 -7.09 -3.17
N CYS A 9 10.94 -7.74 -4.33
CA CYS A 9 12.25 -8.29 -4.70
C CYS A 9 12.91 -7.62 -5.91
N ARG A 10 12.24 -6.64 -6.52
CA ARG A 10 12.70 -5.86 -7.69
C ARG A 10 12.80 -6.65 -8.99
N THR A 11 12.48 -7.92 -9.01
CA THR A 11 12.48 -8.71 -10.24
C THR A 11 11.47 -8.13 -11.22
N VAL A 12 11.86 -8.03 -12.48
CA VAL A 12 10.96 -7.63 -13.56
C VAL A 12 10.14 -8.84 -13.99
N ASN A 13 8.82 -8.71 -13.93
CA ASN A 13 7.88 -9.74 -14.35
C ASN A 13 7.23 -9.31 -15.66
N ARG A 14 7.09 -10.25 -16.59
CA ARG A 14 6.39 -10.01 -17.85
C ARG A 14 5.01 -10.65 -17.76
N ILE A 15 3.99 -9.83 -17.95
CA ILE A 15 2.60 -10.26 -17.81
C ILE A 15 1.90 -10.00 -19.15
N PRO A 16 1.20 -11.01 -19.71
CA PRO A 16 0.41 -10.79 -20.91
C PRO A 16 -0.64 -9.70 -20.67
N GLU A 17 -0.84 -8.83 -21.65
CA GLU A 17 -1.87 -7.78 -21.56
C GLU A 17 -3.26 -8.34 -21.32
N THR A 18 -3.53 -9.54 -21.83
CA THR A 18 -4.80 -10.24 -21.63
C THR A 18 -5.03 -10.65 -20.19
N ARG A 19 -4.00 -10.63 -19.35
CA ARG A 19 -4.10 -10.97 -17.92
C ARG A 19 -4.10 -9.74 -17.02
N THR A 20 -4.13 -8.55 -17.60
CA THR A 20 -4.29 -7.32 -16.82
C THR A 20 -5.62 -7.38 -16.08
N GLY A 21 -5.60 -7.11 -14.77
CA GLY A 21 -6.77 -7.24 -13.93
C GLY A 21 -6.95 -8.61 -13.28
N SER A 22 -6.20 -9.63 -13.70
CA SER A 22 -6.21 -10.94 -13.06
C SER A 22 -5.15 -11.02 -11.97
N PRO A 23 -5.38 -11.78 -10.89
CA PRO A 23 -4.35 -11.99 -9.87
C PRO A 23 -3.09 -12.59 -10.48
N ALA A 24 -1.94 -12.00 -10.17
CA ALA A 24 -0.65 -12.51 -10.58
C ALA A 24 0.33 -12.43 -9.42
N ARG A 25 1.32 -13.29 -9.45
CA ARG A 25 2.37 -13.33 -8.44
C ARG A 25 3.74 -13.18 -9.09
N CYS A 26 4.66 -12.62 -8.33
CA CYS A 26 6.04 -12.50 -8.78
C CYS A 26 6.64 -13.90 -8.98
N GLY A 27 7.29 -14.11 -10.13
CA GLY A 27 7.91 -15.38 -10.43
C GLY A 27 9.10 -15.72 -9.54
N ARG A 28 9.64 -14.75 -8.83
CA ARG A 28 10.79 -14.96 -7.95
C ARG A 28 10.41 -15.09 -6.47
N CYS A 29 9.63 -14.15 -5.93
CA CYS A 29 9.33 -14.13 -4.51
C CYS A 29 7.91 -14.54 -4.17
N SER A 30 7.06 -14.79 -5.17
CA SER A 30 5.66 -15.24 -5.04
C SER A 30 4.72 -14.21 -4.38
N GLN A 31 5.17 -13.00 -4.13
CA GLN A 31 4.30 -11.94 -3.63
C GLN A 31 3.29 -11.52 -4.69
N PRO A 32 2.07 -11.12 -4.28
CA PRO A 32 1.08 -10.69 -5.24
C PRO A 32 1.51 -9.42 -5.98
N LEU A 33 1.36 -9.42 -7.29
CA LEU A 33 1.63 -8.25 -8.11
C LEU A 33 0.34 -7.47 -8.32
N ALA A 34 0.45 -6.15 -8.35
CA ALA A 34 -0.70 -5.25 -8.45
C ALA A 34 -1.25 -5.16 -9.87
N THR A 35 -1.54 -6.30 -10.48
CA THR A 35 -2.15 -6.34 -11.82
C THR A 35 -3.60 -5.90 -11.82
N THR A 36 -4.26 -5.99 -10.66
CA THR A 36 -5.63 -5.52 -10.50
C THR A 36 -5.70 -4.03 -10.19
N LEU A 37 -4.54 -3.42 -9.92
CA LEU A 37 -4.44 -2.01 -9.55
C LEU A 37 -5.28 -1.67 -8.30
N ALA A 38 -5.53 -2.65 -7.47
CA ALA A 38 -6.31 -2.52 -6.25
C ALA A 38 -5.38 -2.59 -5.02
N PRO A 39 -5.79 -2.01 -3.89
CA PRO A 39 -5.03 -2.13 -2.64
C PRO A 39 -4.88 -3.58 -2.21
N VAL A 40 -3.72 -3.90 -1.61
CA VAL A 40 -3.41 -5.23 -1.09
C VAL A 40 -3.92 -5.33 0.34
N SER A 41 -4.62 -6.41 0.67
CA SER A 41 -5.07 -6.67 2.03
C SER A 41 -3.90 -7.18 2.87
N VAL A 42 -3.68 -6.55 4.04
CA VAL A 42 -2.61 -6.91 4.98
C VAL A 42 -3.22 -7.37 6.29
N THR A 43 -2.65 -8.40 6.88
CA THR A 43 -3.03 -8.91 8.19
C THR A 43 -1.85 -8.85 9.15
N ASP A 44 -2.10 -9.11 10.44
CA ASP A 44 -1.02 -9.22 11.42
C ASP A 44 0.00 -10.27 11.00
N ALA A 45 -0.45 -11.37 10.40
CA ALA A 45 0.43 -12.45 9.93
C ALA A 45 1.24 -12.08 8.69
N THR A 46 0.73 -11.20 7.82
CA THR A 46 1.37 -10.87 6.54
C THR A 46 2.08 -9.53 6.53
N PHE A 47 1.99 -8.76 7.60
CA PHE A 47 2.55 -7.41 7.68
C PHE A 47 4.03 -7.38 7.29
N ASP A 48 4.86 -8.22 7.89
CA ASP A 48 6.30 -8.19 7.62
C ASP A 48 6.61 -8.55 6.17
N ALA A 49 5.94 -9.54 5.60
CA ALA A 49 6.16 -9.95 4.22
C ALA A 49 5.75 -8.88 3.21
N ILE A 50 4.66 -8.16 3.48
CA ILE A 50 4.12 -7.17 2.54
C ILE A 50 4.70 -5.78 2.78
N VAL A 51 4.76 -5.34 4.03
CA VAL A 51 5.14 -3.95 4.36
C VAL A 51 6.63 -3.84 4.68
N THR A 52 7.11 -4.64 5.63
CA THR A 52 8.49 -4.52 6.10
C THR A 52 9.51 -4.84 5.01
N ARG A 53 9.22 -5.84 4.16
CA ARG A 53 10.14 -6.28 3.11
C ARG A 53 9.96 -5.55 1.78
N ALA A 54 9.01 -4.64 1.69
CA ALA A 54 8.78 -3.91 0.45
C ALA A 54 9.98 -3.03 0.10
N SER A 55 10.44 -3.11 -1.15
CA SER A 55 11.47 -2.22 -1.68
C SER A 55 10.91 -0.88 -2.15
N ALA A 56 9.60 -0.83 -2.45
CA ALA A 56 8.87 0.39 -2.77
C ALA A 56 8.29 1.00 -1.49
N PRO A 57 7.97 2.31 -1.50
CA PRO A 57 7.20 2.90 -0.42
C PRO A 57 5.85 2.21 -0.25
N VAL A 58 5.32 2.22 0.96
CA VAL A 58 4.01 1.62 1.28
C VAL A 58 3.10 2.65 1.91
N LEU A 59 1.89 2.74 1.40
CA LEU A 59 0.78 3.46 2.02
C LEU A 59 -0.16 2.42 2.63
N LEU A 60 -0.26 2.40 3.96
CA LEU A 60 -1.13 1.47 4.68
C LEU A 60 -2.35 2.22 5.21
N ASP A 61 -3.53 1.88 4.70
CA ASP A 61 -4.81 2.42 5.14
C ASP A 61 -5.35 1.56 6.27
N CYS A 62 -5.31 2.10 7.49
CA CYS A 62 -5.89 1.46 8.67
C CYS A 62 -7.36 1.85 8.77
N TRP A 63 -8.25 0.89 8.67
CA TRP A 63 -9.69 1.09 8.54
C TRP A 63 -10.50 0.04 9.30
N ALA A 64 -11.80 0.22 9.36
CA ALA A 64 -12.73 -0.78 9.86
C ALA A 64 -14.05 -0.70 9.11
N ASP A 65 -14.78 -1.81 9.09
CA ASP A 65 -16.02 -1.91 8.32
C ASP A 65 -17.11 -0.94 8.78
N TRP A 66 -17.19 -0.66 10.07
CA TRP A 66 -18.17 0.25 10.67
C TRP A 66 -17.82 1.73 10.49
N CYS A 67 -16.67 2.06 9.97
CA CYS A 67 -16.15 3.42 9.90
C CYS A 67 -16.63 4.14 8.64
N GLY A 68 -17.58 5.07 8.79
CA GLY A 68 -18.09 5.86 7.67
C GLY A 68 -17.02 6.66 6.92
N PRO A 69 -16.17 7.45 7.63
CA PRO A 69 -15.09 8.18 6.97
C PRO A 69 -14.09 7.28 6.24
N CYS A 70 -13.87 6.06 6.71
CA CYS A 70 -13.01 5.08 6.02
C CYS A 70 -13.61 4.71 4.67
N HIS A 71 -14.92 4.47 4.61
CA HIS A 71 -15.62 4.17 3.36
C HIS A 71 -15.62 5.36 2.41
N ALA A 72 -15.75 6.56 2.93
CA ALA A 72 -15.67 7.78 2.11
C ALA A 72 -14.28 7.97 1.49
N LEU A 73 -13.23 7.53 2.19
CA LEU A 73 -11.85 7.63 1.71
C LEU A 73 -11.49 6.52 0.71
N ALA A 74 -12.19 5.40 0.72
CA ALA A 74 -11.84 4.22 -0.09
C ALA A 74 -11.67 4.51 -1.59
N PRO A 75 -12.53 5.29 -2.26
CA PRO A 75 -12.31 5.62 -3.68
C PRO A 75 -11.00 6.39 -3.93
N THR A 76 -10.63 7.28 -3.01
CA THR A 76 -9.37 8.01 -3.11
C THR A 76 -8.18 7.07 -2.99
N ILE A 77 -8.22 6.12 -2.07
CA ILE A 77 -7.17 5.11 -1.90
C ILE A 77 -7.06 4.22 -3.15
N ASP A 78 -8.19 3.83 -3.71
CA ASP A 78 -8.21 3.05 -4.97
C ASP A 78 -7.58 3.83 -6.12
N ASP A 79 -7.89 5.12 -6.24
CA ASP A 79 -7.32 6.00 -7.28
C ASP A 79 -5.81 6.14 -7.13
N ILE A 80 -5.33 6.31 -5.89
CA ILE A 80 -3.90 6.40 -5.59
C ILE A 80 -3.19 5.10 -5.97
N ALA A 81 -3.79 3.95 -5.67
CA ALA A 81 -3.24 2.64 -6.04
C ALA A 81 -3.06 2.52 -7.56
N ARG A 82 -4.06 2.95 -8.34
CA ARG A 82 -3.99 2.92 -9.81
C ARG A 82 -2.94 3.91 -10.34
N ALA A 83 -2.92 5.12 -9.79
CA ALA A 83 -2.03 6.17 -10.28
C ALA A 83 -0.55 5.84 -10.07
N HIS A 84 -0.22 5.12 -9.03
CA HIS A 84 1.16 4.84 -8.64
C HIS A 84 1.53 3.36 -8.70
N ALA A 85 0.80 2.58 -9.50
CA ALA A 85 1.07 1.15 -9.67
C ALA A 85 2.53 0.91 -10.09
N GLY A 86 3.19 -0.03 -9.42
CA GLY A 86 4.59 -0.36 -9.65
C GLY A 86 5.59 0.54 -8.93
N ARG A 87 5.16 1.67 -8.37
CA ARG A 87 6.03 2.62 -7.66
C ARG A 87 5.66 2.78 -6.19
N LEU A 88 4.46 2.40 -5.84
CA LEU A 88 3.91 2.49 -4.50
C LEU A 88 3.10 1.23 -4.22
N VAL A 89 3.30 0.64 -3.07
CA VAL A 89 2.40 -0.41 -2.57
C VAL A 89 1.31 0.26 -1.76
N VAL A 90 0.06 0.12 -2.19
CA VAL A 90 -1.09 0.58 -1.42
C VAL A 90 -1.72 -0.63 -0.76
N ALA A 91 -1.84 -0.60 0.55
CA ALA A 91 -2.32 -1.71 1.35
C ALA A 91 -3.42 -1.26 2.30
N LYS A 92 -4.27 -2.18 2.73
CA LYS A 92 -5.35 -1.93 3.67
C LYS A 92 -5.26 -2.93 4.83
N LEU A 93 -5.44 -2.43 6.05
CA LEU A 93 -5.45 -3.22 7.26
C LEU A 93 -6.74 -2.97 8.02
N ASP A 94 -7.55 -4.01 8.21
CA ASP A 94 -8.73 -3.96 9.07
C ASP A 94 -8.25 -4.02 10.53
N VAL A 95 -8.42 -2.93 11.28
CA VAL A 95 -7.89 -2.82 12.64
C VAL A 95 -8.61 -3.72 13.63
N ASP A 96 -9.87 -4.05 13.38
CA ASP A 96 -10.64 -4.93 14.26
C ASP A 96 -10.18 -6.38 14.14
N ALA A 97 -9.87 -6.82 12.92
CA ALA A 97 -9.36 -8.16 12.64
C ALA A 97 -7.87 -8.28 12.94
N ASN A 98 -7.13 -7.17 13.00
CA ASN A 98 -5.67 -7.16 13.10
C ASN A 98 -5.20 -6.18 14.17
N PRO A 99 -5.54 -6.43 15.44
CA PRO A 99 -5.25 -5.51 16.53
C PRO A 99 -3.76 -5.39 16.87
N GLU A 100 -2.96 -6.39 16.56
CA GLU A 100 -1.53 -6.37 16.89
C GLU A 100 -0.79 -5.28 16.10
N THR A 101 -1.01 -5.21 14.80
CA THR A 101 -0.40 -4.17 13.94
C THR A 101 -0.91 -2.79 14.33
N ALA A 102 -2.22 -2.65 14.54
CA ALA A 102 -2.81 -1.38 14.95
C ALA A 102 -2.19 -0.88 16.26
N SER A 103 -2.03 -1.77 17.24
CA SER A 103 -1.42 -1.44 18.53
C SER A 103 0.07 -1.09 18.37
N ARG A 104 0.78 -1.85 17.57
CA ARG A 104 2.22 -1.64 17.33
C ARG A 104 2.53 -0.22 16.85
N PHE A 105 1.68 0.33 15.99
CA PHE A 105 1.88 1.68 15.44
C PHE A 105 1.03 2.75 16.11
N GLY A 106 0.36 2.41 17.22
CA GLY A 106 -0.41 3.37 17.99
C GLY A 106 -1.60 3.94 17.25
N VAL A 107 -2.25 3.14 16.41
CA VAL A 107 -3.45 3.55 15.69
C VAL A 107 -4.63 3.58 16.64
N ARG A 108 -5.10 4.78 17.00
CA ARG A 108 -6.19 4.98 17.98
C ARG A 108 -7.47 5.49 17.34
N SER A 109 -7.35 6.12 16.20
CA SER A 109 -8.49 6.63 15.43
C SER A 109 -8.35 6.19 14.00
N ILE A 110 -9.47 6.07 13.30
CA ILE A 110 -9.51 5.64 11.91
C ILE A 110 -10.38 6.60 11.08
N PRO A 111 -10.07 6.81 9.80
CA PRO A 111 -8.92 6.22 9.10
C PRO A 111 -7.59 6.84 9.57
N THR A 112 -6.55 6.04 9.59
CA THR A 112 -5.18 6.49 9.75
C THR A 112 -4.36 5.91 8.61
N LEU A 113 -3.62 6.76 7.92
CA LEU A 113 -2.72 6.35 6.85
C LEU A 113 -1.31 6.34 7.40
N LEU A 114 -0.64 5.20 7.29
CA LEU A 114 0.75 5.03 7.68
C LEU A 114 1.61 4.91 6.43
N LEU A 115 2.70 5.65 6.40
CA LEU A 115 3.62 5.70 5.27
C LEU A 115 4.94 5.05 5.67
N PHE A 116 5.34 4.02 4.92
CA PHE A 116 6.56 3.27 5.19
C PHE A 116 7.54 3.42 4.03
N LYS A 117 8.82 3.43 4.37
CA LYS A 117 9.92 3.38 3.42
C LYS A 117 11.00 2.48 4.00
N ASP A 118 11.43 1.48 3.23
CA ASP A 118 12.46 0.52 3.65
C ASP A 118 12.13 -0.14 5.00
N GLY A 119 10.86 -0.47 5.20
CA GLY A 119 10.37 -1.13 6.41
C GLY A 119 10.19 -0.21 7.62
N GLN A 120 10.43 1.09 7.46
CA GLN A 120 10.33 2.06 8.56
C GLN A 120 9.11 2.97 8.39
N LEU A 121 8.40 3.24 9.48
CA LEU A 121 7.34 4.22 9.49
C LEU A 121 7.96 5.62 9.38
N VAL A 122 7.65 6.34 8.30
CA VAL A 122 8.23 7.66 8.03
C VAL A 122 7.23 8.79 8.14
N ASP A 123 5.93 8.52 8.07
CA ASP A 123 4.91 9.56 8.19
C ASP A 123 3.57 8.94 8.58
N ARG A 124 2.66 9.80 9.03
CA ARG A 124 1.32 9.41 9.48
C ARG A 124 0.33 10.53 9.16
N LEU A 125 -0.83 10.17 8.57
CA LEU A 125 -1.94 11.08 8.39
C LEU A 125 -3.15 10.54 9.11
N VAL A 126 -3.72 11.32 10.02
CA VAL A 126 -4.89 10.92 10.81
C VAL A 126 -6.14 11.58 10.23
N GLY A 127 -7.19 10.78 10.04
CA GLY A 127 -8.47 11.24 9.50
C GLY A 127 -8.54 11.15 7.97
N ALA A 128 -9.73 11.39 7.44
CA ALA A 128 -10.00 11.34 6.00
C ALA A 128 -9.45 12.60 5.33
N GLN A 129 -8.21 12.53 4.90
CA GLN A 129 -7.54 13.64 4.23
C GLN A 129 -7.93 13.70 2.76
N PRO A 130 -7.97 14.91 2.15
CA PRO A 130 -8.17 15.02 0.71
C PRO A 130 -6.99 14.43 -0.06
N ARG A 131 -7.25 13.98 -1.29
CA ARG A 131 -6.23 13.34 -2.14
C ARG A 131 -4.95 14.17 -2.27
N GLY A 132 -5.08 15.49 -2.47
CA GLY A 132 -3.92 16.36 -2.60
C GLY A 132 -3.00 16.36 -1.39
N ALA A 133 -3.57 16.29 -0.18
CA ALA A 133 -2.78 16.22 1.05
C ALA A 133 -2.03 14.89 1.16
N ILE A 134 -2.66 13.79 0.76
CA ILE A 134 -2.04 12.47 0.74
C ILE A 134 -0.92 12.44 -0.30
N GLU A 135 -1.19 12.90 -1.52
CA GLU A 135 -0.21 12.94 -2.60
C GLU A 135 1.03 13.78 -2.24
N ALA A 136 0.83 14.89 -1.54
CA ALA A 136 1.94 15.75 -1.11
C ALA A 136 2.90 15.01 -0.17
N ARG A 137 2.38 14.11 0.67
CA ARG A 137 3.21 13.29 1.56
C ARG A 137 3.85 12.12 0.86
N LEU A 138 3.19 11.57 -0.18
CA LEU A 138 3.70 10.45 -0.95
C LEU A 138 4.80 10.86 -1.93
N HIS A 139 4.69 12.05 -2.51
CA HIS A 139 5.56 12.49 -3.58
C HIS A 139 7.06 12.33 -3.28
N PRO A 140 7.59 12.80 -2.14
CA PRO A 140 9.00 12.63 -1.82
C PRO A 140 9.43 11.16 -1.73
N LEU A 141 8.54 10.29 -1.31
CA LEU A 141 8.83 8.86 -1.16
C LEU A 141 8.86 8.14 -2.49
N ILE A 142 7.94 8.48 -3.40
CA ILE A 142 7.79 7.83 -4.70
C ILE A 142 8.89 8.25 -5.66
N THR A 143 9.23 9.53 -5.68
CA THR A 143 10.22 10.07 -6.63
C THR A 143 11.67 9.76 -6.23
N GLY A 144 11.91 9.24 -5.05
CA GLY A 144 13.25 8.99 -4.57
C GLY A 144 14.04 10.26 -4.24
N VAL A 145 13.38 11.41 -4.18
CA VAL A 145 14.00 12.71 -3.91
C VAL A 145 14.47 12.82 -2.46
N THR A 146 14.19 11.83 -1.65
CA THR A 146 14.67 11.79 -0.27
C THR A 146 16.16 11.55 -0.16
N ALA A 147 16.79 11.17 -1.26
CA ALA A 147 18.22 10.99 -1.26
C ALA A 147 18.89 12.29 -1.72
N PRO A 148 19.60 13.00 -0.90
CA PRO A 148 20.74 13.74 -1.39
C PRO A 148 21.87 12.75 -1.57
#